data_c184c394a661353ee99d904ebce3685e
#
_entry.id   c184c394a661353ee99d904ebce3685e
#
_cell.length_a   1.000
_cell.length_b   1.000
_cell.length_c   1.000
_cell.angle_alpha   90.00
_cell.angle_beta   90.00
_cell.angle_gamma   90.00
#
_symmetry.space_group_name_H-M   'P 1'
#
loop_
_entity.id
_entity.type
_entity.pdbx_description
1 polymer ?
#
loop_
_entity_poly.entity_id
_entity_poly.type
_entity_poly.pdbx_seq_one_letter_code
_entity_poly.pdbx_strand_id
1 'polypeptide(L)'
;SGHVQGRFLSMLSHLLRPRRILEIGTFCGYATLCLAEGLAADGLLHTIEIDPEREARIRRYVAAAGIGARVRLHIGAALDVLPGLVDELWDLVFIDADKRGNDAYFEAVIDLVRPGGLLIVDNVLWSGKVLPAHELKAGDKDTPLVRAFNDKMAHDARVEPVLLPLRDGLLLLRKIG
;
A
#
# COMPACT_ATOMS: atom_id res chain seq x y z
N SER A 1 -1.31 -9.57 -4.23
CA SER A 1 -0.06 -10.05 -3.58
C SER A 1 0.04 -11.56 -3.67
N GLY A 2 1.21 -12.14 -3.90
CA GLY A 2 1.47 -13.59 -3.85
C GLY A 2 2.13 -14.00 -2.53
N HIS A 3 2.36 -15.33 -2.33
CA HIS A 3 2.88 -15.85 -1.07
C HIS A 3 4.19 -15.20 -0.62
N VAL A 4 5.20 -15.11 -1.50
CA VAL A 4 6.51 -14.51 -1.16
C VAL A 4 6.37 -13.05 -0.74
N GLN A 5 5.58 -12.27 -1.48
CA GLN A 5 5.31 -10.87 -1.15
C GLN A 5 4.55 -10.74 0.18
N GLY A 6 3.53 -11.58 0.41
CA GLY A 6 2.81 -11.59 1.68
C GLY A 6 3.72 -11.89 2.87
N ARG A 7 4.63 -12.87 2.75
CA ARG A 7 5.61 -13.16 3.81
C ARG A 7 6.61 -12.02 4.01
N PHE A 8 6.98 -11.32 2.94
CA PHE A 8 7.81 -10.12 3.04
C PHE A 8 7.10 -8.98 3.77
N LEU A 9 5.83 -8.70 3.44
CA LEU A 9 5.01 -7.71 4.15
C LEU A 9 4.85 -8.05 5.63
N SER A 10 4.60 -9.32 5.95
CA SER A 10 4.54 -9.81 7.33
C SER A 10 5.87 -9.59 8.07
N MET A 11 7.00 -9.93 7.45
CA MET A 11 8.32 -9.72 8.04
C MET A 11 8.58 -8.24 8.34
N LEU A 12 8.28 -7.34 7.39
CA LEU A 12 8.41 -5.91 7.61
C LEU A 12 7.52 -5.43 8.76
N SER A 13 6.27 -5.90 8.80
CA SER A 13 5.36 -5.57 9.90
C SER A 13 5.90 -6.04 11.26
N HIS A 14 6.44 -7.25 11.35
CA HIS A 14 7.07 -7.73 12.58
C HIS A 14 8.29 -6.91 13.01
N LEU A 15 9.12 -6.45 12.06
CA LEU A 15 10.29 -5.62 12.33
C LEU A 15 9.89 -4.23 12.80
N LEU A 16 8.87 -3.64 12.20
CA LEU A 16 8.37 -2.29 12.51
C LEU A 16 7.48 -2.26 13.76
N ARG A 17 6.73 -3.34 14.02
CA ARG A 17 5.72 -3.43 15.07
C ARG A 17 4.76 -2.23 15.07
N PRO A 18 4.12 -1.95 13.92
CA PRO A 18 3.35 -0.74 13.74
C PRO A 18 2.11 -0.71 14.65
N ARG A 19 1.75 0.47 15.13
CA ARG A 19 0.48 0.71 15.83
C ARG A 19 -0.62 1.11 14.85
N ARG A 20 -0.26 1.73 13.73
CA ARG A 20 -1.19 2.19 12.70
C ARG A 20 -0.72 1.76 11.33
N ILE A 21 -1.52 0.92 10.70
CA ILE A 21 -1.32 0.51 9.30
C ILE A 21 -2.47 1.03 8.45
N LEU A 22 -2.15 1.59 7.29
CA LEU A 22 -3.10 1.90 6.24
C LEU A 22 -2.81 1.03 5.02
N GLU A 23 -3.84 0.35 4.51
CA GLU A 23 -3.80 -0.39 3.25
C GLU A 23 -4.79 0.23 2.26
N ILE A 24 -4.31 0.61 1.07
CA ILE A 24 -5.14 1.11 -0.03
C ILE A 24 -5.19 0.03 -1.11
N GLY A 25 -6.36 -0.63 -1.23
CA GLY A 25 -6.57 -1.80 -2.09
C GLY A 25 -6.52 -3.12 -1.32
N THR A 26 -7.65 -3.54 -0.76
CA THR A 26 -7.78 -4.77 0.05
C THR A 26 -7.86 -6.02 -0.82
N PHE A 27 -8.61 -5.96 -1.91
CA PHE A 27 -8.95 -7.08 -2.80
C PHE A 27 -9.57 -8.27 -2.05
N CYS A 28 -8.80 -9.32 -1.76
CA CYS A 28 -9.27 -10.49 -1.00
C CYS A 28 -8.82 -10.47 0.47
N GLY A 29 -8.08 -9.45 0.91
CA GLY A 29 -7.59 -9.33 2.29
C GLY A 29 -6.30 -10.12 2.59
N TYR A 30 -5.63 -10.70 1.59
CA TYR A 30 -4.42 -11.49 1.85
C TYR A 30 -3.26 -10.63 2.39
N ALA A 31 -3.00 -9.48 1.79
CA ALA A 31 -1.99 -8.55 2.29
C ALA A 31 -2.39 -7.98 3.66
N THR A 32 -3.69 -7.68 3.86
CA THR A 32 -4.25 -7.28 5.16
C THR A 32 -3.88 -8.26 6.27
N LEU A 33 -4.09 -9.57 6.03
CA LEU A 33 -3.74 -10.62 7.01
C LEU A 33 -2.23 -10.64 7.30
N CYS A 34 -1.40 -10.58 6.26
CA CYS A 34 0.05 -10.58 6.39
C CYS A 34 0.58 -9.35 7.15
N LEU A 35 0.05 -8.17 6.85
CA LEU A 35 0.41 -6.93 7.55
C LEU A 35 -0.04 -6.95 9.02
N ALA A 36 -1.19 -7.54 9.31
CA ALA A 36 -1.73 -7.62 10.67
C ALA A 36 -0.93 -8.53 11.60
N GLU A 37 -0.12 -9.46 11.07
CA GLU A 37 0.69 -10.38 11.89
C GLU A 37 1.68 -9.64 12.79
N GLY A 38 2.28 -8.54 12.32
CA GLY A 38 3.26 -7.75 13.06
C GLY A 38 2.69 -6.55 13.85
N LEU A 39 1.36 -6.32 13.81
CA LEU A 39 0.73 -5.23 14.55
C LEU A 39 1.11 -5.27 16.05
N ALA A 40 1.40 -4.12 16.63
CA ALA A 40 1.51 -3.96 18.07
C ALA A 40 0.23 -4.44 18.77
N ALA A 41 0.29 -4.75 20.07
CA ALA A 41 -0.84 -5.30 20.81
C ALA A 41 -2.09 -4.40 20.78
N ASP A 42 -1.88 -3.09 20.79
CA ASP A 42 -2.91 -2.04 20.69
C ASP A 42 -3.02 -1.45 19.27
N GLY A 43 -2.45 -2.14 18.26
CA GLY A 43 -2.40 -1.68 16.89
C GLY A 43 -3.72 -1.87 16.14
N LEU A 44 -3.97 -0.96 15.20
CA LEU A 44 -5.10 -0.99 14.27
C LEU A 44 -4.59 -0.95 12.83
N LEU A 45 -5.23 -1.74 11.97
CA LEU A 45 -5.06 -1.73 10.53
C LEU A 45 -6.33 -1.21 9.88
N HIS A 46 -6.22 -0.12 9.13
CA HIS A 46 -7.27 0.38 8.25
C HIS A 46 -7.01 -0.12 6.84
N THR A 47 -8.02 -0.70 6.20
CA THR A 47 -7.93 -1.17 4.81
C THR A 47 -9.10 -0.64 4.01
N ILE A 48 -8.84 -0.19 2.78
CA ILE A 48 -9.83 0.46 1.91
C ILE A 48 -10.04 -0.41 0.68
N GLU A 49 -11.31 -0.75 0.40
CA GLU A 49 -11.73 -1.51 -0.78
C GLU A 49 -12.81 -0.74 -1.54
N ILE A 50 -12.59 -0.57 -2.84
CA ILE A 50 -13.54 0.15 -3.68
C ILE A 50 -14.77 -0.68 -4.05
N ASP A 51 -14.61 -2.01 -4.13
CA ASP A 51 -15.65 -2.93 -4.60
C ASP A 51 -16.48 -3.47 -3.40
N PRO A 52 -17.73 -3.03 -3.24
CA PRO A 52 -18.56 -3.46 -2.12
C PRO A 52 -18.91 -4.97 -2.16
N GLU A 53 -18.83 -5.61 -3.34
CA GLU A 53 -19.11 -7.05 -3.45
C GLU A 53 -18.06 -7.90 -2.72
N ARG A 54 -16.88 -7.34 -2.45
CA ARG A 54 -15.80 -8.02 -1.72
C ARG A 54 -15.94 -7.96 -0.21
N GLU A 55 -16.74 -7.05 0.33
CA GLU A 55 -16.86 -6.79 1.76
C GLU A 55 -17.11 -8.07 2.57
N ALA A 56 -18.14 -8.84 2.22
CA ALA A 56 -18.50 -10.04 2.96
C ALA A 56 -17.36 -11.08 3.00
N ARG A 57 -16.62 -11.20 1.90
CA ARG A 57 -15.46 -12.11 1.79
C ARG A 57 -14.32 -11.65 2.67
N ILE A 58 -13.98 -10.37 2.62
CA ILE A 58 -12.89 -9.78 3.43
C ILE A 58 -13.21 -9.95 4.91
N ARG A 59 -14.42 -9.56 5.35
CA ARG A 59 -14.85 -9.70 6.74
C ARG A 59 -14.78 -11.14 7.24
N ARG A 60 -15.17 -12.10 6.40
CA ARG A 60 -15.08 -13.54 6.72
C ARG A 60 -13.63 -13.97 6.96
N TYR A 61 -12.68 -13.57 6.12
CA TYR A 61 -11.27 -13.95 6.29
C TYR A 61 -10.64 -13.28 7.51
N VAL A 62 -10.92 -12.00 7.73
CA VAL A 62 -10.48 -11.25 8.91
C VAL A 62 -11.00 -11.87 10.19
N ALA A 63 -12.28 -12.28 10.22
CA ALA A 63 -12.89 -12.96 11.37
C ALA A 63 -12.27 -14.36 11.59
N ALA A 64 -12.08 -15.14 10.52
CA ALA A 64 -11.47 -16.46 10.60
C ALA A 64 -10.01 -16.42 11.12
N ALA A 65 -9.30 -15.33 10.84
CA ALA A 65 -7.96 -15.08 11.36
C ALA A 65 -7.95 -14.56 12.82
N GLY A 66 -9.10 -14.30 13.43
CA GLY A 66 -9.20 -13.80 14.80
C GLY A 66 -8.74 -12.34 14.99
N ILE A 67 -8.64 -11.56 13.92
CA ILE A 67 -8.11 -10.17 13.97
C ILE A 67 -9.19 -9.11 13.76
N GLY A 68 -10.48 -9.48 13.75
CA GLY A 68 -11.59 -8.57 13.46
C GLY A 68 -11.65 -7.31 14.33
N ALA A 69 -11.25 -7.42 15.60
CA ALA A 69 -11.21 -6.26 16.50
C ALA A 69 -10.11 -5.24 16.13
N ARG A 70 -9.09 -5.66 15.39
CA ARG A 70 -7.92 -4.85 15.02
C ARG A 70 -7.89 -4.41 13.56
N VAL A 71 -8.93 -4.74 12.78
CA VAL A 71 -9.06 -4.34 11.36
C VAL A 71 -10.28 -3.46 11.18
N ARG A 72 -10.11 -2.34 10.50
CA ARG A 72 -11.16 -1.41 10.09
C ARG A 72 -11.26 -1.45 8.57
N LEU A 73 -12.28 -2.12 8.05
CA LEU A 73 -12.56 -2.17 6.61
C LEU A 73 -13.45 -0.99 6.23
N HIS A 74 -12.97 -0.20 5.28
CA HIS A 74 -13.68 0.91 4.66
C HIS A 74 -14.06 0.53 3.23
N ILE A 75 -15.32 0.72 2.86
CA ILE A 75 -15.81 0.48 1.50
C ILE A 75 -16.02 1.82 0.81
N GLY A 76 -15.32 2.04 -0.30
CA GLY A 76 -15.39 3.27 -1.09
C GLY A 76 -14.11 3.57 -1.84
N ALA A 77 -14.12 4.62 -2.65
CA ALA A 77 -12.91 5.11 -3.29
C ALA A 77 -11.93 5.66 -2.24
N ALA A 78 -10.65 5.33 -2.38
CA ALA A 78 -9.67 5.68 -1.34
C ALA A 78 -9.59 7.19 -1.11
N LEU A 79 -9.61 8.01 -2.16
CA LEU A 79 -9.56 9.47 -2.04
C LEU A 79 -10.81 10.09 -1.37
N ASP A 80 -11.93 9.36 -1.34
CA ASP A 80 -13.13 9.79 -0.62
C ASP A 80 -13.10 9.37 0.85
N VAL A 81 -12.41 8.26 1.16
CA VAL A 81 -12.29 7.71 2.53
C VAL A 81 -11.18 8.41 3.31
N LEU A 82 -10.02 8.68 2.68
CA LEU A 82 -8.83 9.24 3.33
C LEU A 82 -9.07 10.54 4.10
N PRO A 83 -9.90 11.50 3.63
CA PRO A 83 -10.20 12.71 4.40
C PRO A 83 -10.81 12.45 5.78
N GLY A 84 -11.46 11.31 5.98
CA GLY A 84 -12.00 10.89 7.28
C GLY A 84 -10.96 10.23 8.22
N LEU A 85 -9.71 10.09 7.77
CA LEU A 85 -8.62 9.42 8.51
C LEU A 85 -7.44 10.36 8.81
N VAL A 86 -7.63 11.67 8.69
CA VAL A 86 -6.55 12.68 8.83
C VAL A 86 -6.02 12.83 10.26
N ASP A 87 -6.74 12.37 11.26
CA ASP A 87 -6.33 12.41 12.66
C ASP A 87 -5.38 11.24 13.04
N GLU A 88 -5.15 10.29 12.12
CA GLU A 88 -4.28 9.15 12.32
C GLU A 88 -2.88 9.43 11.79
N LEU A 89 -1.85 9.07 12.56
CA LEU A 89 -0.46 9.04 12.07
C LEU A 89 -0.07 7.60 11.75
N TRP A 90 0.33 7.34 10.51
CA TRP A 90 0.62 6.00 10.02
C TRP A 90 2.09 5.60 10.26
N ASP A 91 2.31 4.40 10.79
CA ASP A 91 3.62 3.77 10.88
C ASP A 91 3.99 3.06 9.57
N LEU A 92 2.99 2.46 8.94
CA LEU A 92 3.14 1.69 7.71
C LEU A 92 1.94 1.94 6.79
N VAL A 93 2.23 2.31 5.54
CA VAL A 93 1.22 2.44 4.49
C VAL A 93 1.54 1.46 3.37
N PHE A 94 0.54 0.71 2.88
CA PHE A 94 0.66 -0.17 1.72
C PHE A 94 -0.32 0.25 0.62
N ILE A 95 0.19 0.56 -0.57
CA ILE A 95 -0.60 0.99 -1.73
C ILE A 95 -0.56 -0.11 -2.79
N ASP A 96 -1.68 -0.82 -2.97
CA ASP A 96 -1.88 -1.89 -3.96
C ASP A 96 -3.25 -1.73 -4.66
N ALA A 97 -3.60 -0.50 -5.01
CA ALA A 97 -4.81 -0.16 -5.76
C ALA A 97 -4.51 0.04 -7.26
N ASP A 98 -5.36 0.80 -7.96
CA ASP A 98 -5.13 1.17 -9.35
C ASP A 98 -3.89 2.06 -9.50
N LYS A 99 -3.10 1.82 -10.55
CA LYS A 99 -1.80 2.48 -10.71
C LYS A 99 -1.91 3.95 -11.16
N ARG A 100 -3.05 4.33 -11.72
CA ARG A 100 -3.36 5.74 -12.07
C ARG A 100 -3.47 6.61 -10.84
N GLY A 101 -3.92 6.03 -9.72
CA GLY A 101 -4.09 6.72 -8.45
C GLY A 101 -2.82 6.81 -7.59
N ASN A 102 -1.72 6.13 -7.92
CA ASN A 102 -0.55 6.04 -7.05
C ASN A 102 -0.04 7.40 -6.58
N ASP A 103 0.06 8.38 -7.48
CA ASP A 103 0.52 9.73 -7.13
C ASP A 103 -0.45 10.45 -6.19
N ALA A 104 -1.74 10.39 -6.48
CA ALA A 104 -2.77 10.98 -5.64
C ALA A 104 -2.86 10.31 -4.26
N TYR A 105 -2.72 8.97 -4.21
CA TYR A 105 -2.68 8.25 -2.94
C TYR A 105 -1.45 8.62 -2.12
N PHE A 106 -0.27 8.69 -2.76
CA PHE A 106 0.95 9.13 -2.09
C PHE A 106 0.80 10.53 -1.49
N GLU A 107 0.34 11.51 -2.29
CA GLU A 107 0.15 12.88 -1.81
C GLU A 107 -0.90 12.98 -0.69
N ALA A 108 -1.95 12.18 -0.75
CA ALA A 108 -2.99 12.19 0.27
C ALA A 108 -2.51 11.63 1.64
N VAL A 109 -1.45 10.81 1.66
CA VAL A 109 -1.02 10.14 2.90
C VAL A 109 0.36 10.55 3.40
N ILE A 110 1.24 11.13 2.55
CA ILE A 110 2.65 11.35 2.92
C ILE A 110 2.81 12.21 4.17
N ASP A 111 1.97 13.23 4.35
CA ASP A 111 2.04 14.11 5.52
C ASP A 111 1.47 13.45 6.78
N LEU A 112 0.69 12.39 6.63
CA LEU A 112 0.12 11.57 7.71
C LEU A 112 1.03 10.38 8.08
N VAL A 113 2.11 10.14 7.35
CA VAL A 113 3.12 9.13 7.75
C VAL A 113 4.08 9.77 8.73
N ARG A 114 4.30 9.11 9.87
CA ARG A 114 5.24 9.63 10.87
C ARG A 114 6.68 9.66 10.32
N PRO A 115 7.56 10.53 10.81
CA PRO A 115 8.98 10.45 10.52
C PRO A 115 9.55 9.05 10.80
N GLY A 116 10.31 8.50 9.85
CA GLY A 116 10.81 7.12 9.89
C GLY A 116 9.77 6.04 9.60
N GLY A 117 8.52 6.40 9.34
CA GLY A 117 7.48 5.48 8.87
C GLY A 117 7.74 4.99 7.45
N LEU A 118 7.08 3.91 7.05
CA LEU A 118 7.31 3.23 5.79
C LEU A 118 6.06 3.25 4.91
N LEU A 119 6.22 3.70 3.65
CA LEU A 119 5.24 3.46 2.60
C LEU A 119 5.77 2.35 1.68
N ILE A 120 4.88 1.48 1.21
CA ILE A 120 5.19 0.42 0.24
C ILE A 120 4.20 0.53 -0.90
N VAL A 121 4.71 0.64 -2.14
CA VAL A 121 3.88 0.72 -3.35
C VAL A 121 4.13 -0.50 -4.22
N ASP A 122 3.07 -1.22 -4.60
CA ASP A 122 3.15 -2.45 -5.40
C ASP A 122 3.08 -2.18 -6.91
N ASN A 123 3.65 -3.10 -7.69
CA ASN A 123 3.65 -3.15 -9.15
C ASN A 123 4.36 -1.97 -9.84
N VAL A 124 5.42 -1.47 -9.25
CA VAL A 124 6.18 -0.33 -9.79
C VAL A 124 7.07 -0.71 -10.98
N LEU A 125 7.31 -2.01 -11.25
CA LEU A 125 7.98 -2.47 -12.47
C LEU A 125 7.01 -2.64 -13.65
N TRP A 126 5.72 -2.76 -13.39
CA TRP A 126 4.65 -2.80 -14.39
C TRP A 126 4.93 -3.80 -15.51
N SER A 127 5.21 -5.06 -15.14
CA SER A 127 5.58 -6.16 -16.06
C SER A 127 6.77 -5.81 -16.95
N GLY A 128 7.72 -5.04 -16.43
CA GLY A 128 8.91 -4.59 -17.18
C GLY A 128 8.67 -3.41 -18.12
N LYS A 129 7.44 -2.92 -18.27
CA LYS A 129 7.09 -1.83 -19.19
C LYS A 129 7.69 -0.47 -18.79
N VAL A 130 8.14 -0.33 -17.54
CA VAL A 130 8.82 0.88 -17.09
C VAL A 130 10.23 1.03 -17.67
N LEU A 131 10.84 -0.03 -18.16
CA LEU A 131 12.18 0.00 -18.73
C LEU A 131 12.25 0.92 -19.95
N PRO A 132 13.37 1.68 -20.16
CA PRO A 132 13.51 2.58 -21.30
C PRO A 132 13.40 1.90 -22.67
N ALA A 133 13.85 0.61 -22.74
CA ALA A 133 13.78 -0.18 -23.96
C ALA A 133 12.35 -0.63 -24.34
N HIS A 134 11.38 -0.47 -23.44
CA HIS A 134 9.99 -0.85 -23.74
C HIS A 134 9.30 0.28 -24.54
N GLU A 135 8.94 -0.04 -25.78
CA GLU A 135 8.16 0.87 -26.62
C GLU A 135 6.71 0.94 -26.15
N LEU A 136 6.20 2.15 -25.97
CA LEU A 136 4.82 2.38 -25.58
C LEU A 136 3.88 2.02 -26.73
N LYS A 137 2.92 1.14 -26.48
CA LYS A 137 1.88 0.84 -27.44
C LYS A 137 0.88 1.99 -27.54
N ALA A 138 0.31 2.20 -28.71
CA ALA A 138 -0.77 3.15 -28.89
C ALA A 138 -1.93 2.81 -27.94
N GLY A 139 -2.35 3.78 -27.10
CA GLY A 139 -3.42 3.61 -26.12
C GLY A 139 -2.96 3.12 -24.72
N ASP A 140 -1.68 2.83 -24.51
CA ASP A 140 -1.15 2.54 -23.16
C ASP A 140 -1.07 3.85 -22.35
N LYS A 141 -2.08 4.06 -21.52
CA LYS A 141 -2.19 5.25 -20.66
C LYS A 141 -1.58 5.05 -19.27
N ASP A 142 -1.34 3.81 -18.86
CA ASP A 142 -0.92 3.48 -17.51
C ASP A 142 0.60 3.48 -17.35
N THR A 143 1.33 2.93 -18.32
CA THR A 143 2.81 2.89 -18.27
C THR A 143 3.45 4.28 -18.10
N PRO A 144 3.03 5.34 -18.82
CA PRO A 144 3.57 6.69 -18.60
C PRO A 144 3.35 7.19 -17.16
N LEU A 145 2.20 6.89 -16.56
CA LEU A 145 1.90 7.30 -15.18
C LEU A 145 2.78 6.57 -14.16
N VAL A 146 2.97 5.25 -14.35
CA VAL A 146 3.87 4.47 -13.47
C VAL A 146 5.31 4.97 -13.58
N ARG A 147 5.79 5.26 -14.82
CA ARG A 147 7.13 5.83 -15.03
C ARG A 147 7.28 7.18 -14.33
N ALA A 148 6.31 8.08 -14.51
CA ALA A 148 6.31 9.41 -13.91
C ALA A 148 6.29 9.34 -12.37
N PHE A 149 5.49 8.44 -11.81
CA PHE A 149 5.46 8.20 -10.37
C PHE A 149 6.82 7.68 -9.86
N ASN A 150 7.41 6.69 -10.51
CA ASN A 150 8.71 6.15 -10.12
C ASN A 150 9.82 7.22 -10.18
N ASP A 151 9.82 8.04 -11.23
CA ASP A 151 10.77 9.14 -11.38
C ASP A 151 10.59 10.21 -10.29
N LYS A 152 9.35 10.58 -10.00
CA LYS A 152 9.02 11.47 -8.89
C LYS A 152 9.55 10.93 -7.56
N MET A 153 9.30 9.66 -7.25
CA MET A 153 9.74 9.06 -5.99
C MET A 153 11.26 8.97 -5.86
N ALA A 154 11.97 8.81 -6.98
CA ALA A 154 13.43 8.81 -6.99
C ALA A 154 14.04 10.18 -6.60
N HIS A 155 13.29 11.27 -6.72
CA HIS A 155 13.75 12.63 -6.48
C HIS A 155 12.98 13.37 -5.36
N ASP A 156 11.96 12.75 -4.76
CA ASP A 156 11.16 13.37 -3.70
C ASP A 156 11.93 13.44 -2.38
N ALA A 157 12.26 14.65 -1.95
CA ALA A 157 13.05 14.89 -0.74
C ALA A 157 12.35 14.48 0.57
N ARG A 158 11.05 14.17 0.53
CA ARG A 158 10.28 13.72 1.70
C ARG A 158 10.51 12.26 2.05
N VAL A 159 11.07 11.47 1.12
CA VAL A 159 11.24 10.02 1.27
C VAL A 159 12.61 9.54 0.82
N GLU A 160 13.05 8.43 1.39
CA GLU A 160 14.21 7.68 0.95
C GLU A 160 13.72 6.40 0.24
N PRO A 161 13.89 6.31 -1.11
CA PRO A 161 13.34 5.21 -1.90
C PRO A 161 14.29 4.01 -1.97
N VAL A 162 13.73 2.81 -1.88
CA VAL A 162 14.41 1.56 -2.23
C VAL A 162 13.46 0.73 -3.09
N LEU A 163 13.87 0.43 -4.34
CA LEU A 163 13.13 -0.46 -5.21
C LEU A 163 13.61 -1.90 -5.04
N LEU A 164 12.68 -2.80 -4.70
CA LEU A 164 12.93 -4.23 -4.65
C LEU A 164 12.29 -4.91 -5.87
N PRO A 165 13.06 -5.65 -6.69
CA PRO A 165 12.53 -6.38 -7.84
C PRO A 165 11.85 -7.69 -7.39
N LEU A 166 10.94 -7.59 -6.43
CA LEU A 166 10.13 -8.69 -5.94
C LEU A 166 8.82 -8.73 -6.72
N ARG A 167 8.57 -9.82 -7.46
CA ARG A 167 7.42 -9.96 -8.38
C ARG A 167 7.38 -8.83 -9.40
N ASP A 168 6.35 -7.97 -9.35
CA ASP A 168 6.20 -6.82 -10.24
C ASP A 168 6.76 -5.52 -9.64
N GLY A 169 7.67 -5.66 -8.69
CA GLY A 169 8.39 -4.58 -8.01
C GLY A 169 7.64 -3.97 -6.84
N LEU A 170 8.33 -3.86 -5.72
CA LEU A 170 7.91 -3.11 -4.55
C LEU A 170 8.80 -1.88 -4.39
N LEU A 171 8.21 -0.72 -4.31
CA LEU A 171 8.92 0.51 -3.95
C LEU A 171 8.69 0.79 -2.46
N LEU A 172 9.77 0.74 -1.70
CA LEU A 172 9.79 1.08 -0.29
C LEU A 172 10.22 2.54 -0.15
N LEU A 173 9.45 3.32 0.58
CA LEU A 173 9.66 4.75 0.78
C LEU A 173 9.68 5.02 2.29
N ARG A 174 10.87 5.25 2.84
CA ARG A 174 11.00 5.67 4.24
C ARG A 174 10.77 7.17 4.34
N LYS A 175 9.80 7.60 5.14
CA LYS A 175 9.56 9.04 5.42
C LYS A 175 10.78 9.64 6.09
N ILE A 176 11.31 10.71 5.50
CA ILE A 176 12.31 11.57 6.12
C ILE A 176 11.60 12.55 7.04
N GLY A 177 12.24 12.96 8.11
CA GLY A 177 11.66 13.81 9.15
C GLY A 177 11.23 15.20 8.70
#